data_3990885a0c26aaae8a885214c33f8ae7
#
_entry.id   3990885a0c26aaae8a885214c33f8ae7
#
_cell.length_a   1.000
_cell.length_b   1.000
_cell.length_c   1.000
_cell.angle_alpha   90.00
_cell.angle_beta   90.00
_cell.angle_gamma   90.00
#
_symmetry.space_group_name_H-M   'P 1'
#
loop_
_entity.id
_entity.type
_entity.pdbx_description
1 polymer ?
#
loop_
_entity_poly.entity_id
_entity_poly.type
_entity_poly.pdbx_seq_one_letter_code
_entity_poly.pdbx_strand_id
1 'polypeptide(L)'
;MVFSDQTYSVLVVSSAQKFNDALTQMLPGSDYYPVNFVSNVAAARRELLGRVYDFVIINAPLPDEPGTRFAIDACSKTGTVVLLLIRSEVYDEINAKVASQGVFTLPKPIATQTLQQGLKWMASARERLRKLEQKATTIEEKMEEIRLVNRAKWILIEQLKMTEEEAHHHIEKQAMDRCVSRKELALGLIKTYT
;
A
#
# COMPACT_ATOMS: atom_id res chain seq x y z
N MET A 1 6.44 24.13 7.11
CA MET A 1 6.21 22.99 6.20
C MET A 1 5.02 22.24 6.74
N VAL A 2 3.89 22.35 6.08
CA VAL A 2 2.66 21.64 6.45
C VAL A 2 2.84 20.19 6.01
N PHE A 3 3.27 19.30 6.93
CA PHE A 3 3.12 17.88 6.72
C PHE A 3 1.64 17.57 6.92
N SER A 4 1.05 16.88 5.97
CA SER A 4 -0.35 16.48 5.99
C SER A 4 -0.67 15.76 7.31
N ASP A 5 -1.89 15.86 7.80
CA ASP A 5 -2.47 15.20 9.01
C ASP A 5 -2.44 13.65 8.97
N GLN A 6 -1.41 13.05 8.37
CA GLN A 6 -1.32 11.60 8.18
C GLN A 6 -0.26 11.01 9.10
N THR A 7 -0.71 10.17 9.99
CA THR A 7 0.15 9.33 10.82
C THR A 7 0.49 8.03 10.09
N TYR A 8 1.75 7.55 10.25
CA TYR A 8 2.21 6.28 9.68
C TYR A 8 2.14 5.17 10.72
N SER A 9 1.55 4.05 10.37
CA SER A 9 1.58 2.85 11.20
C SER A 9 2.91 2.11 11.04
N VAL A 10 3.54 1.73 12.17
CA VAL A 10 4.90 1.17 12.18
C VAL A 10 4.92 -0.17 12.91
N LEU A 11 5.48 -1.19 12.27
CA LEU A 11 5.88 -2.44 12.91
C LEU A 11 7.39 -2.49 13.05
N VAL A 12 7.88 -2.61 14.27
CA VAL A 12 9.31 -2.77 14.58
C VAL A 12 9.58 -4.21 14.99
N VAL A 13 10.47 -4.86 14.24
CA VAL A 13 10.88 -6.25 14.50
C VAL A 13 12.31 -6.23 15.07
N SER A 14 12.42 -6.34 16.37
CA SER A 14 13.71 -6.20 17.08
C SER A 14 13.66 -6.85 18.47
N SER A 15 14.66 -7.65 18.78
CA SER A 15 14.89 -8.20 20.14
C SER A 15 15.80 -7.32 21.00
N ALA A 16 16.35 -6.22 20.46
CA ALA A 16 17.30 -5.36 21.14
C ALA A 16 16.60 -4.21 21.87
N GLN A 17 16.41 -4.31 23.19
CA GLN A 17 15.69 -3.30 23.98
C GLN A 17 16.27 -1.89 23.84
N LYS A 18 17.59 -1.74 23.88
CA LYS A 18 18.24 -0.42 23.71
C LYS A 18 17.92 0.24 22.37
N PHE A 19 17.81 -0.55 21.31
CA PHE A 19 17.41 -0.04 20.01
C PHE A 19 15.93 0.36 20.01
N ASN A 20 15.07 -0.44 20.62
CA ASN A 20 13.64 -0.15 20.72
C ASN A 20 13.39 1.16 21.47
N ASP A 21 14.08 1.38 22.60
CA ASP A 21 13.97 2.60 23.40
C ASP A 21 14.43 3.84 22.61
N ALA A 22 15.56 3.73 21.91
CA ALA A 22 16.07 4.80 21.06
C ALA A 22 15.13 5.11 19.89
N LEU A 23 14.58 4.08 19.25
CA LEU A 23 13.65 4.24 18.12
C LEU A 23 12.32 4.85 18.57
N THR A 24 11.81 4.48 19.75
CA THR A 24 10.59 5.07 20.33
C THR A 24 10.70 6.59 20.47
N GLN A 25 11.89 7.11 20.85
CA GLN A 25 12.11 8.56 20.92
C GLN A 25 12.14 9.25 19.56
N MET A 26 12.41 8.51 18.48
CA MET A 26 12.44 9.04 17.11
C MET A 26 11.11 8.93 16.38
N LEU A 27 10.13 8.20 16.95
CA LEU A 27 8.81 7.97 16.38
C LEU A 27 7.74 8.69 17.23
N PRO A 28 7.63 10.03 17.17
CA PRO A 28 6.62 10.76 17.93
C PRO A 28 5.22 10.35 17.48
N GLY A 29 4.29 10.23 18.43
CA GLY A 29 2.92 9.80 18.19
C GLY A 29 2.09 10.72 17.29
N SER A 30 2.55 11.96 17.07
CA SER A 30 1.97 12.88 16.08
C SER A 30 2.15 12.39 14.65
N ASP A 31 3.26 11.72 14.34
CA ASP A 31 3.65 11.34 12.99
C ASP A 31 3.56 9.81 12.78
N TYR A 32 3.65 9.03 13.88
CA TYR A 32 3.70 7.58 13.86
C TYR A 32 2.72 6.95 14.85
N TYR A 33 1.67 6.34 14.36
CA TYR A 33 0.68 5.65 15.20
C TYR A 33 -0.15 4.64 14.38
N PRO A 34 -0.32 3.44 14.94
CA PRO A 34 0.35 2.86 16.09
C PRO A 34 1.77 2.43 15.77
N VAL A 35 2.62 2.35 16.80
CA VAL A 35 3.95 1.76 16.72
C VAL A 35 3.94 0.48 17.55
N ASN A 36 4.06 -0.67 16.88
CA ASN A 36 4.09 -1.97 17.51
C ASN A 36 5.49 -2.58 17.46
N PHE A 37 5.93 -3.17 18.59
CA PHE A 37 7.23 -3.84 18.70
C PHE A 37 7.01 -5.33 18.86
N VAL A 38 7.75 -6.13 18.07
CA VAL A 38 7.80 -7.59 18.18
C VAL A 38 9.25 -8.06 18.18
N SER A 39 9.54 -9.16 18.87
CA SER A 39 10.92 -9.59 19.09
C SER A 39 11.47 -10.56 18.04
N ASN A 40 10.63 -11.09 17.16
CA ASN A 40 11.00 -12.13 16.20
C ASN A 40 10.10 -12.12 14.96
N VAL A 41 10.52 -12.84 13.92
CA VAL A 41 9.78 -12.90 12.65
C VAL A 41 8.45 -13.64 12.78
N ALA A 42 8.38 -14.70 13.58
CA ALA A 42 7.13 -15.43 13.77
C ALA A 42 6.03 -14.54 14.36
N ALA A 43 6.35 -13.66 15.31
CA ALA A 43 5.43 -12.67 15.83
C ALA A 43 5.07 -11.60 14.80
N ALA A 44 6.07 -11.12 14.03
CA ALA A 44 5.84 -10.13 12.97
C ALA A 44 4.90 -10.67 11.87
N ARG A 45 5.06 -11.92 11.46
CA ARG A 45 4.16 -12.56 10.49
C ARG A 45 2.71 -12.59 10.99
N ARG A 46 2.50 -12.91 12.27
CA ARG A 46 1.14 -12.91 12.88
C ARG A 46 0.53 -11.51 12.89
N GLU A 47 1.29 -10.49 13.25
CA GLU A 47 0.84 -9.10 13.19
C GLU A 47 0.42 -8.69 11.76
N LEU A 48 1.20 -9.06 10.74
CA LEU A 48 0.91 -8.75 9.35
C LEU A 48 -0.25 -9.55 8.74
N LEU A 49 -0.76 -10.59 9.42
CA LEU A 49 -2.01 -11.26 9.02
C LEU A 49 -3.25 -10.45 9.41
N GLY A 50 -3.19 -9.76 10.55
CA GLY A 50 -4.32 -8.99 11.07
C GLY A 50 -4.33 -7.53 10.65
N ARG A 51 -3.20 -6.98 10.21
CA ARG A 51 -3.06 -5.55 9.92
C ARG A 51 -1.99 -5.26 8.88
N VAL A 52 -2.27 -4.25 8.04
CA VAL A 52 -1.28 -3.66 7.14
C VAL A 52 -0.57 -2.50 7.88
N TYR A 53 0.75 -2.44 7.75
CA TYR A 53 1.58 -1.35 8.27
C TYR A 53 2.17 -0.54 7.14
N ASP A 54 2.26 0.77 7.32
CA ASP A 54 2.94 1.65 6.37
C ASP A 54 4.45 1.38 6.37
N PHE A 55 5.02 1.15 7.57
CA PHE A 55 6.45 0.87 7.74
C PHE A 55 6.68 -0.43 8.50
N VAL A 56 7.67 -1.19 8.03
CA VAL A 56 8.24 -2.32 8.74
C VAL A 56 9.73 -2.09 8.90
N ILE A 57 10.20 -1.96 10.15
CA ILE A 57 11.61 -1.74 10.50
C ILE A 57 12.16 -3.01 11.12
N ILE A 58 13.16 -3.61 10.51
CA ILE A 58 13.72 -4.90 10.92
C ILE A 58 15.16 -4.70 11.40
N ASN A 59 15.41 -4.98 12.66
CA ASN A 59 16.75 -4.92 13.26
C ASN A 59 17.43 -6.30 13.24
N ALA A 60 17.96 -6.68 12.09
CA ALA A 60 18.60 -8.00 11.89
C ALA A 60 19.98 -8.11 12.57
N PRO A 61 20.46 -9.33 12.96
CA PRO A 61 19.71 -10.58 12.89
C PRO A 61 18.65 -10.69 14.00
N LEU A 62 17.61 -11.46 13.73
CA LEU A 62 16.57 -11.79 14.71
C LEU A 62 16.82 -13.14 15.36
N PRO A 63 16.19 -13.45 16.52
CA PRO A 63 16.46 -14.70 17.25
C PRO A 63 16.08 -15.98 16.49
N ASP A 64 15.04 -15.90 15.64
CA ASP A 64 14.47 -17.04 14.92
C ASP A 64 14.97 -17.17 13.47
N GLU A 65 15.25 -16.05 12.79
CA GLU A 65 15.78 -16.08 11.43
C GLU A 65 16.55 -14.80 11.07
N PRO A 66 17.37 -14.78 10.01
CA PRO A 66 18.15 -13.60 9.62
C PRO A 66 17.33 -12.36 9.25
N GLY A 67 16.03 -12.52 8.96
CA GLY A 67 15.11 -11.42 8.62
C GLY A 67 15.13 -10.97 7.15
N THR A 68 16.08 -11.41 6.35
CA THR A 68 16.21 -11.01 4.93
C THR A 68 15.00 -11.46 4.10
N ARG A 69 14.62 -12.74 4.21
CA ARG A 69 13.46 -13.29 3.51
C ARG A 69 12.16 -12.62 3.96
N PHE A 70 12.02 -12.41 5.25
CA PHE A 70 10.87 -11.70 5.81
C PHE A 70 10.77 -10.27 5.29
N ALA A 71 11.90 -9.55 5.13
CA ALA A 71 11.92 -8.21 4.55
C ALA A 71 11.36 -8.18 3.13
N ILE A 72 11.75 -9.13 2.28
CA ILE A 72 11.24 -9.28 0.92
C ILE A 72 9.74 -9.60 0.93
N ASP A 73 9.33 -10.59 1.73
CA ASP A 73 7.92 -10.99 1.86
C ASP A 73 7.03 -9.82 2.34
N ALA A 74 7.52 -9.02 3.28
CA ALA A 74 6.81 -7.85 3.79
C ALA A 74 6.74 -6.72 2.75
N CYS A 75 7.82 -6.49 1.99
CA CYS A 75 7.88 -5.48 0.94
C CYS A 75 7.00 -5.81 -0.27
N SER A 76 6.76 -7.11 -0.53
CA SER A 76 5.86 -7.54 -1.62
C SER A 76 4.38 -7.23 -1.35
N LYS A 77 4.01 -6.91 -0.10
CA LYS A 77 2.65 -6.47 0.23
C LYS A 77 2.44 -5.04 -0.20
N THR A 78 1.29 -4.78 -0.79
CA THR A 78 0.93 -3.46 -1.29
C THR A 78 1.01 -2.40 -0.19
N GLY A 79 1.70 -1.31 -0.46
CA GLY A 79 1.73 -0.13 0.39
C GLY A 79 2.71 -0.17 1.57
N THR A 80 3.38 -1.27 1.84
CA THR A 80 4.34 -1.36 2.95
C THR A 80 5.74 -0.96 2.48
N VAL A 81 6.39 -0.07 3.22
CA VAL A 81 7.81 0.30 3.02
C VAL A 81 8.65 -0.38 4.10
N VAL A 82 9.68 -1.10 3.67
CA VAL A 82 10.51 -1.92 4.57
C VAL A 82 11.91 -1.34 4.71
N LEU A 83 12.40 -1.21 5.94
CA LEU A 83 13.79 -0.87 6.27
C LEU A 83 14.44 -2.04 7.01
N LEU A 84 15.50 -2.58 6.45
CA LEU A 84 16.29 -3.66 7.03
C LEU A 84 17.65 -3.14 7.52
N LEU A 85 17.89 -3.25 8.81
CA LEU A 85 19.15 -2.87 9.46
C LEU A 85 20.07 -4.08 9.54
N ILE A 86 21.24 -3.99 8.90
CA ILE A 86 22.13 -5.12 8.64
C ILE A 86 23.50 -4.85 9.27
N ARG A 87 24.20 -5.88 9.75
CA ARG A 87 25.61 -5.74 10.17
C ARG A 87 26.48 -5.36 8.98
N SER A 88 27.46 -4.47 9.20
CA SER A 88 28.33 -3.98 8.12
C SER A 88 29.10 -5.10 7.40
N GLU A 89 29.44 -6.17 8.14
CA GLU A 89 30.22 -7.29 7.58
C GLU A 89 29.52 -8.06 6.44
N VAL A 90 28.18 -8.03 6.44
CA VAL A 90 27.36 -8.75 5.44
C VAL A 90 26.47 -7.79 4.63
N TYR A 91 26.72 -6.50 4.77
CA TYR A 91 25.85 -5.47 4.19
C TYR A 91 25.75 -5.58 2.67
N ASP A 92 26.88 -5.59 1.97
CA ASP A 92 26.89 -5.57 0.51
C ASP A 92 26.22 -6.81 -0.10
N GLU A 93 26.45 -7.98 0.49
CA GLU A 93 25.82 -9.22 0.04
C GLU A 93 24.30 -9.19 0.20
N ILE A 94 23.82 -8.76 1.37
CA ILE A 94 22.38 -8.73 1.65
C ILE A 94 21.72 -7.60 0.87
N ASN A 95 22.33 -6.42 0.83
CA ASN A 95 21.81 -5.29 0.07
C ASN A 95 21.63 -5.64 -1.42
N ALA A 96 22.59 -6.31 -2.04
CA ALA A 96 22.47 -6.74 -3.43
C ALA A 96 21.25 -7.67 -3.66
N LYS A 97 20.90 -8.49 -2.68
CA LYS A 97 19.74 -9.41 -2.75
C LYS A 97 18.39 -8.71 -2.57
N VAL A 98 18.32 -7.68 -1.71
CA VAL A 98 17.03 -7.12 -1.31
C VAL A 98 16.71 -5.77 -1.96
N ALA A 99 17.70 -5.03 -2.43
CA ALA A 99 17.48 -3.71 -3.01
C ALA A 99 16.60 -3.76 -4.27
N SER A 100 16.81 -4.77 -5.13
CA SER A 100 15.95 -4.99 -6.32
C SER A 100 14.50 -5.34 -6.00
N GLN A 101 14.23 -5.76 -4.75
CA GLN A 101 12.89 -6.06 -4.25
C GLN A 101 12.23 -4.85 -3.55
N GLY A 102 12.89 -3.67 -3.56
CA GLY A 102 12.36 -2.44 -2.98
C GLY A 102 12.60 -2.27 -1.47
N VAL A 103 13.40 -3.13 -0.85
CA VAL A 103 13.74 -3.03 0.57
C VAL A 103 14.85 -2.00 0.77
N PHE A 104 14.62 -1.01 1.64
CA PHE A 104 15.66 -0.09 2.09
C PHE A 104 16.59 -0.81 3.08
N THR A 105 17.87 -0.51 3.01
CA THR A 105 18.88 -1.09 3.91
C THR A 105 19.77 -0.03 4.53
N LEU A 106 20.17 -0.24 5.78
CA LEU A 106 21.18 0.58 6.44
C LEU A 106 22.16 -0.32 7.20
N PRO A 107 23.49 -0.04 7.12
CA PRO A 107 24.51 -0.80 7.85
C PRO A 107 24.54 -0.41 9.32
N LYS A 108 24.81 -1.37 10.19
CA LYS A 108 25.04 -1.16 11.64
C LYS A 108 26.55 -1.18 11.94
N PRO A 109 27.05 -0.34 12.86
CA PRO A 109 26.30 0.60 13.73
C PRO A 109 25.75 1.81 12.98
N ILE A 110 24.57 2.29 13.42
CA ILE A 110 23.86 3.39 12.75
C ILE A 110 23.90 4.63 13.61
N ALA A 111 24.29 5.76 13.02
CA ALA A 111 24.15 7.07 13.65
C ALA A 111 22.66 7.50 13.68
N THR A 112 22.24 8.15 14.73
CA THR A 112 20.88 8.67 14.91
C THR A 112 20.40 9.50 13.70
N GLN A 113 21.25 10.37 13.18
CA GLN A 113 20.94 11.19 12.01
C GLN A 113 20.67 10.35 10.75
N THR A 114 21.45 9.29 10.54
CA THR A 114 21.27 8.39 9.40
C THR A 114 19.92 7.65 9.49
N LEU A 115 19.56 7.19 10.69
CA LEU A 115 18.27 6.52 10.91
C LEU A 115 17.10 7.50 10.70
N GLN A 116 17.21 8.73 11.23
CA GLN A 116 16.20 9.77 10.99
C GLN A 116 16.05 10.11 9.50
N GLN A 117 17.15 10.16 8.76
CA GLN A 117 17.11 10.36 7.31
C GLN A 117 16.44 9.18 6.59
N GLY A 118 16.73 7.96 7.03
CA GLY A 118 16.07 6.74 6.53
C GLY A 118 14.54 6.79 6.72
N LEU A 119 14.06 7.23 7.89
CA LEU A 119 12.63 7.40 8.15
C LEU A 119 11.99 8.43 7.20
N LYS A 120 12.68 9.53 6.89
CA LYS A 120 12.20 10.53 5.91
C LYS A 120 12.11 9.95 4.50
N TRP A 121 13.07 9.11 4.10
CA TRP A 121 13.02 8.42 2.81
C TRP A 121 11.85 7.43 2.74
N MET A 122 11.62 6.69 3.83
CA MET A 122 10.46 5.79 3.93
C MET A 122 9.14 6.56 3.79
N ALA A 123 9.01 7.71 4.45
CA ALA A 123 7.81 8.55 4.33
C ALA A 123 7.60 9.02 2.89
N SER A 124 8.65 9.51 2.23
CA SER A 124 8.58 9.94 0.83
C SER A 124 8.21 8.79 -0.11
N ALA A 125 8.76 7.59 0.11
CA ALA A 125 8.44 6.39 -0.65
C ALA A 125 6.98 5.97 -0.44
N ARG A 126 6.48 5.99 0.81
CA ARG A 126 5.09 5.66 1.14
C ARG A 126 4.10 6.60 0.47
N GLU A 127 4.37 7.90 0.49
CA GLU A 127 3.51 8.87 -0.20
C GLU A 127 3.48 8.65 -1.72
N ARG A 128 4.60 8.27 -2.31
CA ARG A 128 4.64 7.89 -3.73
C ARG A 128 3.79 6.65 -3.99
N LEU A 129 3.89 5.63 -3.17
CA LEU A 129 3.08 4.40 -3.28
C LEU A 129 1.60 4.71 -3.13
N ARG A 130 1.19 5.50 -2.14
CA ARG A 130 -0.21 5.93 -1.96
C ARG A 130 -0.78 6.60 -3.21
N LYS A 131 -0.01 7.50 -3.83
CA LYS A 131 -0.44 8.14 -5.09
C LYS A 131 -0.61 7.14 -6.23
N LEU A 132 0.23 6.12 -6.30
CA LEU A 132 0.12 5.06 -7.31
C LEU A 132 -1.09 4.17 -7.04
N GLU A 133 -1.33 3.80 -5.78
CA GLU A 133 -2.50 3.03 -5.34
C GLU A 133 -3.80 3.77 -5.68
N GLN A 134 -3.89 5.07 -5.36
CA GLN A 134 -5.05 5.90 -5.71
C GLN A 134 -5.31 5.94 -7.22
N LYS A 135 -4.24 6.10 -8.02
CA LYS A 135 -4.36 6.09 -9.49
C LYS A 135 -4.83 4.73 -10.01
N ALA A 136 -4.29 3.63 -9.46
CA ALA A 136 -4.69 2.28 -9.84
C ALA A 136 -6.18 2.03 -9.54
N THR A 137 -6.64 2.36 -8.33
CA THR A 137 -8.07 2.27 -7.95
C THR A 137 -8.96 3.08 -8.90
N THR A 138 -8.57 4.32 -9.21
CA THR A 138 -9.33 5.16 -10.15
C THR A 138 -9.41 4.56 -11.56
N ILE A 139 -8.36 3.90 -12.02
CA ILE A 139 -8.35 3.22 -13.33
C ILE A 139 -9.26 2.00 -13.31
N GLU A 140 -9.19 1.19 -12.25
CA GLU A 140 -10.06 0.02 -12.08
C GLU A 140 -11.55 0.40 -12.05
N GLU A 141 -11.90 1.44 -11.31
CA GLU A 141 -13.28 1.98 -11.25
C GLU A 141 -13.77 2.43 -12.63
N LYS A 142 -12.93 3.14 -13.40
CA LYS A 142 -13.26 3.55 -14.76
C LYS A 142 -13.42 2.37 -15.71
N MET A 143 -12.56 1.36 -15.60
CA MET A 143 -12.67 0.15 -16.43
C MET A 143 -13.94 -0.63 -16.11
N GLU A 144 -14.33 -0.71 -14.83
CA GLU A 144 -15.59 -1.34 -14.43
C GLU A 144 -16.79 -0.56 -14.98
N GLU A 145 -16.79 0.76 -14.87
CA GLU A 145 -17.84 1.62 -15.47
C GLU A 145 -17.99 1.35 -16.97
N ILE A 146 -16.88 1.34 -17.72
CA ILE A 146 -16.88 1.06 -19.16
C ILE A 146 -17.49 -0.31 -19.46
N ARG A 147 -17.11 -1.35 -18.70
CA ARG A 147 -17.66 -2.71 -18.88
C ARG A 147 -19.17 -2.75 -18.65
N LEU A 148 -19.64 -2.12 -17.58
CA LEU A 148 -21.07 -2.10 -17.25
C LEU A 148 -21.88 -1.31 -18.27
N VAL A 149 -21.39 -0.13 -18.67
CA VAL A 149 -22.04 0.70 -19.70
C VAL A 149 -22.09 -0.04 -21.03
N ASN A 150 -21.02 -0.71 -21.46
CA ASN A 150 -21.03 -1.50 -22.68
C ASN A 150 -22.02 -2.68 -22.59
N ARG A 151 -22.08 -3.38 -21.46
CA ARG A 151 -23.07 -4.45 -21.25
C ARG A 151 -24.50 -3.92 -21.33
N ALA A 152 -24.78 -2.77 -20.72
CA ALA A 152 -26.09 -2.12 -20.81
C ALA A 152 -26.42 -1.70 -22.25
N LYS A 153 -25.46 -1.15 -23.03
CA LYS A 153 -25.64 -0.83 -24.46
C LYS A 153 -26.04 -2.07 -25.24
N TRP A 154 -25.34 -3.18 -25.08
CA TRP A 154 -25.68 -4.44 -25.76
C TRP A 154 -27.10 -4.89 -25.47
N ILE A 155 -27.56 -4.80 -24.23
CA ILE A 155 -28.95 -5.12 -23.85
C ILE A 155 -29.94 -4.21 -24.59
N LEU A 156 -29.70 -2.90 -24.63
CA LEU A 156 -30.56 -1.96 -25.35
C LEU A 156 -30.62 -2.24 -26.87
N ILE A 157 -29.47 -2.57 -27.46
CA ILE A 157 -29.39 -2.95 -28.87
C ILE A 157 -30.20 -4.24 -29.15
N GLU A 158 -30.05 -5.25 -28.31
CA GLU A 158 -30.76 -6.54 -28.51
C GLU A 158 -32.25 -6.44 -28.23
N GLN A 159 -32.64 -5.80 -27.10
CA GLN A 159 -34.03 -5.79 -26.64
C GLN A 159 -34.85 -4.68 -27.30
N LEU A 160 -34.28 -3.50 -27.50
CA LEU A 160 -34.99 -2.33 -28.01
C LEU A 160 -34.63 -1.98 -29.46
N LYS A 161 -33.80 -2.81 -30.10
CA LYS A 161 -33.35 -2.63 -31.49
C LYS A 161 -32.70 -1.27 -31.78
N MET A 162 -32.09 -0.68 -30.78
CA MET A 162 -31.34 0.58 -30.91
C MET A 162 -30.03 0.34 -31.68
N THR A 163 -29.56 1.37 -32.36
CA THR A 163 -28.17 1.44 -32.81
C THR A 163 -27.22 1.68 -31.63
N GLU A 164 -25.93 1.46 -31.84
CA GLU A 164 -24.94 1.71 -30.79
C GLU A 164 -24.94 3.19 -30.33
N GLU A 165 -25.08 4.11 -31.26
CA GLU A 165 -25.14 5.54 -31.00
C GLU A 165 -26.39 5.94 -30.21
N GLU A 166 -27.55 5.41 -30.60
CA GLU A 166 -28.82 5.61 -29.86
C GLU A 166 -28.75 5.03 -28.45
N ALA A 167 -28.19 3.83 -28.25
CA ALA A 167 -28.02 3.21 -26.95
C ALA A 167 -27.06 4.02 -26.04
N HIS A 168 -25.98 4.53 -26.62
CA HIS A 168 -25.03 5.38 -25.90
C HIS A 168 -25.71 6.68 -25.44
N HIS A 169 -26.36 7.40 -26.35
CA HIS A 169 -27.05 8.64 -26.06
C HIS A 169 -28.21 8.43 -25.06
N HIS A 170 -28.92 7.30 -25.16
CA HIS A 170 -29.99 6.93 -24.22
C HIS A 170 -29.45 6.80 -22.79
N ILE A 171 -28.31 6.10 -22.59
CA ILE A 171 -27.68 5.95 -21.27
C ILE A 171 -27.23 7.30 -20.73
N GLU A 172 -26.60 8.15 -21.53
CA GLU A 172 -26.16 9.46 -21.09
C GLU A 172 -27.30 10.36 -20.67
N LYS A 173 -28.33 10.47 -21.52
CA LYS A 173 -29.51 11.29 -21.24
C LYS A 173 -30.24 10.81 -19.99
N GLN A 174 -30.50 9.52 -19.85
CA GLN A 174 -31.17 8.96 -18.68
C GLN A 174 -30.37 9.15 -17.38
N ALA A 175 -29.05 9.05 -17.44
CA ALA A 175 -28.19 9.31 -16.29
C ALA A 175 -28.27 10.79 -15.85
N MET A 176 -28.27 11.72 -16.82
CA MET A 176 -28.45 13.15 -16.54
C MET A 176 -29.85 13.45 -15.98
N ASP A 177 -30.90 12.95 -16.63
CA ASP A 177 -32.30 13.19 -16.25
C ASP A 177 -32.61 12.69 -14.82
N ARG A 178 -31.99 11.60 -14.40
CA ARG A 178 -32.14 11.01 -13.06
C ARG A 178 -31.10 11.47 -12.05
N CYS A 179 -30.15 12.30 -12.44
CA CYS A 179 -29.02 12.75 -11.60
C CYS A 179 -28.27 11.59 -10.95
N VAL A 180 -28.04 10.47 -11.69
CA VAL A 180 -27.28 9.31 -11.26
C VAL A 180 -26.04 9.11 -12.14
N SER A 181 -25.07 8.32 -11.66
CA SER A 181 -23.91 7.96 -12.48
C SER A 181 -24.29 7.00 -13.62
N ARG A 182 -23.53 7.02 -14.74
CA ARG A 182 -23.72 6.07 -15.84
C ARG A 182 -23.58 4.62 -15.37
N LYS A 183 -22.71 4.37 -14.38
CA LYS A 183 -22.53 3.07 -13.73
C LYS A 183 -23.81 2.60 -13.04
N GLU A 184 -24.44 3.45 -12.23
CA GLU A 184 -25.68 3.13 -11.54
C GLU A 184 -26.84 2.88 -12.49
N LEU A 185 -26.97 3.72 -13.53
CA LEU A 185 -27.98 3.51 -14.57
C LEU A 185 -27.76 2.18 -15.30
N ALA A 186 -26.52 1.90 -15.70
CA ALA A 186 -26.17 0.66 -16.39
C ALA A 186 -26.49 -0.58 -15.56
N LEU A 187 -26.19 -0.56 -14.25
CA LEU A 187 -26.58 -1.63 -13.32
C LEU A 187 -28.09 -1.80 -13.23
N GLY A 188 -28.84 -0.69 -13.20
CA GLY A 188 -30.31 -0.71 -13.21
C GLY A 188 -30.86 -1.36 -14.48
N LEU A 189 -30.36 -0.97 -15.66
CA LEU A 189 -30.75 -1.56 -16.93
C LEU A 189 -30.42 -3.06 -16.99
N ILE A 190 -29.22 -3.46 -16.60
CA ILE A 190 -28.84 -4.87 -16.57
C ILE A 190 -29.78 -5.69 -15.68
N LYS A 191 -30.14 -5.20 -14.50
CA LYS A 191 -31.09 -5.89 -13.60
C LYS A 191 -32.52 -6.00 -14.16
N THR A 192 -32.92 -5.03 -14.97
CA THR A 192 -34.30 -5.00 -15.52
C THR A 192 -34.48 -6.01 -16.65
N TYR A 193 -33.44 -6.31 -17.40
CA TYR A 193 -33.49 -7.15 -18.60
C TYR A 193 -32.76 -8.50 -18.46
N THR A 194 -32.20 -8.81 -17.27
CA THR A 194 -31.62 -10.13 -16.96
C THR A 194 -32.47 -10.86 -15.93
#